data_0f899088aeee0142271e1c071293c312
#
_entry.id   0f899088aeee0142271e1c071293c312
#
_cell.length_a   1.000
_cell.length_b   1.000
_cell.length_c   1.000
_cell.angle_alpha   90.00
_cell.angle_beta   90.00
_cell.angle_gamma   90.00
#
_symmetry.space_group_name_H-M   'P 1'
#
loop_
_entity.id
_entity.type
_entity.pdbx_description
1 polymer ?
#
loop_
_entity_poly.entity_id
_entity_poly.type
_entity_poly.pdbx_seq_one_letter_code
_entity_poly.pdbx_strand_id
1 'polypeptide(L)'
;MRIGRATRVAVVLSAATALAACGTLRESAPFAPPATPSAAPSAAPSPISGPSVGRVGPPPLGPVPDGQRPPQVVVVAFDGAGVAVDGKYPMFQFWRDVSRQHNARFTFFLSGLYLLPHSDISKYLAPQIGPAHDGLGMEVDGVLPLPGQTPQDAIRFEMEELRDANAEGNEIGTHFNGHICGGGRGSVGAFTAADWQQEIDEFDSLLDHANQNNNLDPPVNLGFTSSDVVGSRTPCLEGNFRELYPVLAQHGFRYDTSPTPDTTWPLRGAQNTGPSNLWVFPLAWVPFYGSGGHHTLSMDYNICFLHDGCRTAQSYPTSVTDRWRQQALDTYRQYFETSYTGDRAPIYLGNHFEMWHDGAYTDALAEFVTETCTKPEVRCVSYRDLADWLDTVPDAQRHAWRMGEFPHYADPDPPRYGEPVAGAPQPQAAPPIPTP
;
A
#
# COMPACT_ATOMS: atom_id res chain seq x y z
N MET A 1 -7.64 31.20 48.13
CA MET A 1 -7.01 31.15 46.80
C MET A 1 -7.40 29.83 46.17
N ARG A 2 -8.37 29.80 45.22
CA ARG A 2 -8.99 28.57 44.67
C ARG A 2 -8.30 28.23 43.34
N ILE A 3 -7.77 27.03 43.24
CA ILE A 3 -7.15 26.48 42.01
C ILE A 3 -8.21 25.78 41.23
N GLY A 4 -8.49 26.26 40.01
CA GLY A 4 -9.45 25.70 39.10
C GLY A 4 -8.93 24.42 38.43
N ARG A 5 -9.74 23.36 38.45
CA ARG A 5 -9.52 22.11 37.71
C ARG A 5 -9.98 22.31 36.26
N ALA A 6 -9.11 22.04 35.32
CA ALA A 6 -9.44 21.94 33.91
C ALA A 6 -10.08 20.57 33.63
N THR A 7 -11.29 20.58 33.12
CA THR A 7 -12.04 19.39 32.72
C THR A 7 -11.64 19.00 31.29
N ARG A 8 -11.09 17.81 31.15
CA ARG A 8 -10.87 17.20 29.82
C ARG A 8 -12.18 16.60 29.35
N VAL A 9 -12.67 17.04 28.21
CA VAL A 9 -13.83 16.47 27.53
C VAL A 9 -13.34 15.29 26.67
N ALA A 10 -13.76 14.09 27.05
CA ALA A 10 -13.60 12.90 26.22
C ALA A 10 -14.80 12.84 25.26
N VAL A 11 -14.54 12.84 23.97
CA VAL A 11 -15.55 12.59 22.94
C VAL A 11 -15.67 11.09 22.76
N VAL A 12 -16.78 10.55 23.21
CA VAL A 12 -17.19 9.15 22.99
C VAL A 12 -18.00 9.12 21.69
N LEU A 13 -17.52 8.48 20.67
CA LEU A 13 -18.33 8.13 19.50
C LEU A 13 -19.20 6.91 19.86
N SER A 14 -20.49 7.12 19.85
CA SER A 14 -21.49 6.05 20.03
C SER A 14 -21.87 5.47 18.67
N ALA A 15 -21.68 4.17 18.50
CA ALA A 15 -22.21 3.42 17.38
C ALA A 15 -23.75 3.34 17.48
N ALA A 16 -24.44 3.73 16.43
CA ALA A 16 -25.89 3.63 16.33
C ALA A 16 -26.25 2.33 15.61
N THR A 17 -26.87 1.41 16.35
CA THR A 17 -27.55 0.21 15.84
C THR A 17 -28.82 0.60 15.09
N ALA A 18 -28.94 0.22 13.82
CA ALA A 18 -30.16 0.33 13.03
C ALA A 18 -30.96 -0.98 13.12
N LEU A 19 -32.17 -0.88 13.65
CA LEU A 19 -33.17 -1.97 13.67
C LEU A 19 -33.80 -2.15 12.28
N ALA A 20 -33.88 -3.40 11.86
CA ALA A 20 -34.61 -3.85 10.68
C ALA A 20 -36.14 -3.72 10.90
N ALA A 21 -36.83 -3.10 9.95
CA ALA A 21 -38.30 -3.15 9.83
C ALA A 21 -38.66 -4.01 8.62
N CYS A 22 -39.38 -5.11 8.89
CA CYS A 22 -40.05 -5.97 7.91
C CYS A 22 -41.14 -5.20 7.17
N GLY A 23 -41.07 -5.14 5.85
CA GLY A 23 -42.16 -4.70 4.96
C GLY A 23 -42.44 -5.74 3.89
N THR A 24 -43.68 -6.14 3.81
CA THR A 24 -44.23 -7.25 3.04
C THR A 24 -44.10 -7.11 1.50
N LEU A 25 -43.75 -8.22 0.88
CA LEU A 25 -43.65 -8.46 -0.55
C LEU A 25 -44.97 -8.24 -1.29
N ARG A 26 -44.87 -7.56 -2.43
CA ARG A 26 -45.88 -7.59 -3.49
C ARG A 26 -45.24 -8.17 -4.73
N GLU A 27 -45.69 -9.36 -5.12
CA GLU A 27 -45.27 -10.06 -6.35
C GLU A 27 -45.67 -9.25 -7.59
N SER A 28 -44.75 -9.06 -8.50
CA SER A 28 -45.02 -8.62 -9.88
C SER A 28 -44.33 -9.57 -10.85
N ALA A 29 -45.09 -10.00 -11.85
CA ALA A 29 -44.74 -11.02 -12.83
C ALA A 29 -43.52 -10.66 -13.71
N PRO A 30 -42.84 -11.65 -14.28
CA PRO A 30 -41.56 -11.45 -14.99
C PRO A 30 -41.78 -10.94 -16.41
N PHE A 31 -41.05 -9.87 -16.76
CA PHE A 31 -40.81 -9.45 -18.14
C PHE A 31 -39.70 -10.33 -18.76
N ALA A 32 -39.94 -10.93 -19.91
CA ALA A 32 -38.93 -11.64 -20.67
C ALA A 32 -37.97 -10.65 -21.36
N PRO A 33 -36.65 -10.87 -21.29
CA PRO A 33 -35.69 -10.04 -22.02
C PRO A 33 -35.64 -10.38 -23.50
N PRO A 34 -35.33 -9.41 -24.39
CA PRO A 34 -35.12 -9.69 -25.82
C PRO A 34 -33.81 -10.45 -26.04
N ALA A 35 -33.83 -11.37 -27.00
CA ALA A 35 -32.69 -12.20 -27.37
C ALA A 35 -31.52 -11.35 -27.88
N THR A 36 -30.38 -11.47 -27.23
CA THR A 36 -29.08 -10.94 -27.68
C THR A 36 -28.43 -11.90 -28.71
N PRO A 37 -27.77 -11.39 -29.74
CA PRO A 37 -27.02 -12.23 -30.67
C PRO A 37 -25.79 -12.84 -29.98
N SER A 38 -25.61 -14.14 -30.14
CA SER A 38 -24.46 -14.92 -29.67
C SER A 38 -23.18 -14.42 -30.32
N ALA A 39 -22.33 -13.76 -29.53
CA ALA A 39 -20.94 -13.54 -29.88
C ALA A 39 -20.13 -14.80 -29.54
N ALA A 40 -19.33 -15.27 -30.48
CA ALA A 40 -18.41 -16.38 -30.26
C ALA A 40 -17.40 -16.06 -29.14
N PRO A 41 -16.97 -17.05 -28.33
CA PRO A 41 -16.01 -16.83 -27.28
C PRO A 41 -14.70 -16.32 -27.87
N SER A 42 -14.30 -15.13 -27.45
CA SER A 42 -12.95 -14.60 -27.68
C SER A 42 -11.96 -15.50 -26.95
N ALA A 43 -10.96 -15.99 -27.65
CA ALA A 43 -9.89 -16.80 -27.05
C ALA A 43 -9.20 -16.01 -25.94
N ALA A 44 -8.96 -16.67 -24.79
CA ALA A 44 -8.17 -16.13 -23.71
C ALA A 44 -6.81 -15.66 -24.24
N PRO A 45 -6.29 -14.51 -23.79
CA PRO A 45 -4.96 -14.07 -24.20
C PRO A 45 -3.92 -15.10 -23.73
N SER A 46 -3.11 -15.59 -24.64
CA SER A 46 -1.98 -16.45 -24.33
C SER A 46 -1.00 -15.71 -23.42
N PRO A 47 -0.36 -16.38 -22.45
CA PRO A 47 0.63 -15.74 -21.61
C PRO A 47 1.77 -15.22 -22.49
N ILE A 48 2.00 -13.93 -22.44
CA ILE A 48 3.14 -13.28 -23.11
C ILE A 48 4.36 -13.60 -22.26
N SER A 49 5.10 -14.65 -22.62
CA SER A 49 6.46 -14.85 -22.15
C SER A 49 7.34 -13.77 -22.80
N GLY A 50 7.38 -12.59 -22.16
CA GLY A 50 8.33 -11.54 -22.49
C GLY A 50 9.74 -11.93 -22.03
N PRO A 51 10.80 -11.41 -22.68
CA PRO A 51 12.16 -11.61 -22.22
C PRO A 51 12.30 -11.10 -20.79
N SER A 52 13.10 -11.80 -19.95
CA SER A 52 13.45 -11.37 -18.61
C SER A 52 14.00 -9.94 -18.66
N VAL A 53 13.19 -8.98 -18.25
CA VAL A 53 13.62 -7.59 -18.15
C VAL A 53 14.56 -7.54 -16.94
N GLY A 54 15.78 -7.08 -17.16
CA GLY A 54 16.76 -6.92 -16.08
C GLY A 54 16.19 -5.99 -14.99
N ARG A 55 16.77 -6.11 -13.80
CA ARG A 55 16.39 -5.32 -12.61
C ARG A 55 16.24 -3.84 -12.97
N VAL A 56 15.03 -3.31 -12.85
CA VAL A 56 14.67 -1.92 -13.16
C VAL A 56 14.65 -1.14 -11.85
N GLY A 57 14.90 0.13 -11.89
CA GLY A 57 14.76 1.01 -10.74
C GLY A 57 15.81 2.12 -10.70
N PRO A 58 15.65 3.11 -9.83
CA PRO A 58 16.55 4.23 -9.71
C PRO A 58 17.96 3.73 -9.34
N PRO A 59 19.00 4.54 -9.60
CA PRO A 59 20.31 4.27 -9.04
C PRO A 59 20.20 4.10 -7.53
N PRO A 60 21.00 3.19 -6.93
CA PRO A 60 21.01 3.04 -5.48
C PRO A 60 21.22 4.38 -4.78
N LEU A 61 20.59 4.56 -3.63
CA LEU A 61 20.89 5.68 -2.76
C LEU A 61 22.35 5.58 -2.32
N GLY A 62 23.17 6.52 -2.76
CA GLY A 62 24.61 6.56 -2.48
C GLY A 62 24.95 7.36 -1.22
N PRO A 63 26.21 7.37 -0.81
CA PRO A 63 26.68 8.20 0.28
C PRO A 63 26.47 9.68 -0.05
N VAL A 64 26.01 10.44 0.92
CA VAL A 64 25.88 11.89 0.82
C VAL A 64 27.01 12.52 1.63
N PRO A 65 27.85 13.40 1.05
CA PRO A 65 28.91 14.09 1.79
C PRO A 65 28.36 14.88 2.97
N ASP A 66 29.15 15.02 4.04
CA ASP A 66 28.80 15.81 5.21
C ASP A 66 28.42 17.24 4.82
N GLY A 67 27.37 17.77 5.44
CA GLY A 67 26.86 19.12 5.16
C GLY A 67 26.14 19.25 3.81
N GLN A 68 25.98 18.19 3.05
CA GLN A 68 25.18 18.19 1.82
C GLN A 68 23.71 17.88 2.11
N ARG A 69 22.85 18.41 1.25
CA ARG A 69 21.42 18.14 1.29
C ARG A 69 21.14 16.67 0.93
N PRO A 70 20.28 15.96 1.69
CA PRO A 70 19.89 14.61 1.33
C PRO A 70 19.05 14.58 0.04
N PRO A 71 19.04 13.47 -0.71
CA PRO A 71 18.09 13.29 -1.79
C PRO A 71 16.66 13.35 -1.24
N GLN A 72 15.71 13.79 -2.07
CA GLN A 72 14.30 13.62 -1.74
C GLN A 72 13.90 12.18 -2.01
N VAL A 73 13.67 11.44 -0.97
CA VAL A 73 13.19 10.06 -1.08
C VAL A 73 11.67 10.07 -1.15
N VAL A 74 11.12 9.30 -2.08
CA VAL A 74 9.69 9.04 -2.22
C VAL A 74 9.50 7.53 -2.19
N VAL A 75 8.64 7.06 -1.29
CA VAL A 75 8.28 5.65 -1.17
C VAL A 75 6.79 5.51 -1.42
N VAL A 76 6.43 4.69 -2.38
CA VAL A 76 5.06 4.29 -2.68
C VAL A 76 4.89 2.83 -2.29
N ALA A 77 3.85 2.53 -1.53
CA ALA A 77 3.54 1.18 -1.11
C ALA A 77 2.05 0.87 -1.26
N PHE A 78 1.75 -0.41 -1.46
CA PHE A 78 0.40 -0.89 -1.69
C PHE A 78 0.04 -1.92 -0.62
N ASP A 79 -1.07 -1.67 0.06
CA ASP A 79 -1.59 -2.54 1.11
C ASP A 79 -2.50 -3.59 0.48
N GLY A 80 -2.46 -4.81 1.02
CA GLY A 80 -3.26 -5.90 0.53
C GLY A 80 -2.97 -6.20 -0.94
N ALA A 81 -1.67 -6.16 -1.32
CA ALA A 81 -1.27 -6.46 -2.69
C ALA A 81 -1.63 -7.91 -3.03
N GLY A 82 -2.65 -8.06 -3.84
CA GLY A 82 -3.17 -9.32 -4.36
C GLY A 82 -3.74 -9.13 -5.75
N VAL A 83 -4.23 -10.19 -6.36
CA VAL A 83 -4.92 -10.08 -7.66
C VAL A 83 -6.19 -9.25 -7.46
N ALA A 84 -6.33 -8.19 -8.24
CA ALA A 84 -7.49 -7.33 -8.20
C ALA A 84 -8.79 -8.13 -8.32
N VAL A 85 -9.67 -7.92 -7.36
CA VAL A 85 -10.92 -8.70 -7.19
C VAL A 85 -11.88 -8.52 -8.37
N ASP A 86 -11.82 -7.39 -9.08
CA ASP A 86 -12.74 -7.10 -10.19
C ASP A 86 -12.31 -7.69 -11.55
N GLY A 87 -11.13 -8.30 -11.61
CA GLY A 87 -10.61 -9.00 -12.79
C GLY A 87 -10.41 -8.15 -14.04
N LYS A 88 -10.66 -6.85 -13.96
CA LYS A 88 -10.56 -5.94 -15.11
C LYS A 88 -9.17 -5.34 -15.26
N TYR A 89 -8.43 -5.23 -14.15
CA TYR A 89 -7.12 -4.64 -14.13
C TYR A 89 -6.14 -5.54 -13.38
N PRO A 90 -5.11 -6.05 -14.06
CA PRO A 90 -3.99 -6.68 -13.39
C PRO A 90 -3.17 -5.59 -12.69
N MET A 91 -3.52 -5.25 -11.45
CA MET A 91 -2.93 -4.13 -10.72
C MET A 91 -1.42 -4.29 -10.54
N PHE A 92 -0.92 -5.50 -10.33
CA PHE A 92 0.53 -5.75 -10.34
C PHE A 92 1.16 -5.34 -11.66
N GLN A 93 0.62 -5.79 -12.79
CA GLN A 93 1.15 -5.46 -14.11
C GLN A 93 1.13 -3.94 -14.34
N PHE A 94 0.03 -3.28 -13.99
CA PHE A 94 -0.08 -1.83 -14.11
C PHE A 94 1.03 -1.10 -13.33
N TRP A 95 1.20 -1.44 -12.05
CA TRP A 95 2.20 -0.77 -11.21
C TRP A 95 3.63 -1.17 -11.57
N ARG A 96 3.86 -2.39 -12.03
CA ARG A 96 5.15 -2.82 -12.60
C ARG A 96 5.49 -2.01 -13.85
N ASP A 97 4.50 -1.74 -14.72
CA ASP A 97 4.69 -0.89 -15.90
C ASP A 97 5.03 0.55 -15.50
N VAL A 98 4.35 1.14 -14.54
CA VAL A 98 4.66 2.46 -13.97
C VAL A 98 6.08 2.46 -13.37
N SER A 99 6.43 1.44 -12.59
CA SER A 99 7.77 1.26 -12.00
C SER A 99 8.86 1.31 -13.08
N ARG A 100 8.71 0.52 -14.14
CA ARG A 100 9.68 0.46 -15.25
C ARG A 100 9.78 1.76 -16.02
N GLN A 101 8.63 2.39 -16.34
CA GLN A 101 8.57 3.61 -17.17
C GLN A 101 9.18 4.81 -16.45
N HIS A 102 9.04 4.89 -15.14
CA HIS A 102 9.46 6.04 -14.35
C HIS A 102 10.66 5.78 -13.46
N ASN A 103 11.34 4.65 -13.66
CA ASN A 103 12.54 4.30 -12.92
C ASN A 103 12.33 4.32 -11.40
N ALA A 104 11.20 3.80 -10.95
CA ALA A 104 10.79 3.72 -9.55
C ALA A 104 10.85 2.27 -9.04
N ARG A 105 10.86 2.08 -7.73
CA ARG A 105 10.61 0.81 -7.05
C ARG A 105 9.55 0.99 -6.00
N PHE A 106 8.62 0.07 -5.97
CA PHE A 106 7.51 0.07 -5.03
C PHE A 106 7.64 -1.03 -4.00
N THR A 107 6.91 -0.92 -2.90
CA THR A 107 6.73 -1.99 -1.93
C THR A 107 5.30 -2.49 -1.99
N PHE A 108 5.14 -3.80 -2.17
CA PHE A 108 3.85 -4.48 -2.17
C PHE A 108 3.70 -5.26 -0.86
N PHE A 109 2.81 -4.81 0.02
CA PHE A 109 2.50 -5.51 1.26
C PHE A 109 1.45 -6.58 0.99
N LEU A 110 1.91 -7.82 0.88
CA LEU A 110 1.09 -8.99 0.60
C LEU A 110 0.30 -9.41 1.85
N SER A 111 -0.99 -9.65 1.70
CA SER A 111 -1.80 -10.39 2.67
C SER A 111 -1.72 -11.89 2.36
N GLY A 112 -1.29 -12.70 3.34
CA GLY A 112 -1.02 -14.13 3.12
C GLY A 112 -2.22 -14.91 2.59
N LEU A 113 -3.45 -14.52 2.91
CA LEU A 113 -4.66 -15.16 2.38
C LEU A 113 -4.84 -15.01 0.86
N TYR A 114 -4.16 -14.09 0.19
CA TYR A 114 -4.14 -14.08 -1.28
C TYR A 114 -3.34 -15.23 -1.89
N LEU A 115 -2.68 -16.04 -1.06
CA LEU A 115 -2.04 -17.30 -1.48
C LEU A 115 -2.93 -18.53 -1.26
N LEU A 116 -4.20 -18.33 -0.90
CA LEU A 116 -5.20 -19.38 -0.80
C LEU A 116 -6.44 -19.00 -1.62
N PRO A 117 -7.09 -19.99 -2.28
CA PRO A 117 -8.41 -19.75 -2.81
C PRO A 117 -9.41 -19.59 -1.66
N HIS A 118 -10.47 -18.81 -1.89
CA HIS A 118 -11.53 -18.59 -0.89
C HIS A 118 -12.10 -19.89 -0.31
N SER A 119 -12.22 -20.94 -1.12
CA SER A 119 -12.68 -22.27 -0.65
C SER A 119 -11.78 -22.91 0.41
N ASP A 120 -10.56 -22.46 0.52
CA ASP A 120 -9.50 -23.08 1.35
C ASP A 120 -9.03 -22.17 2.50
N ILE A 121 -9.68 -21.06 2.76
CA ILE A 121 -9.31 -20.07 3.81
C ILE A 121 -9.19 -20.71 5.19
N SER A 122 -9.91 -21.81 5.44
CA SER A 122 -9.82 -22.55 6.72
C SER A 122 -8.45 -23.20 6.98
N LYS A 123 -7.54 -23.19 6.02
CA LYS A 123 -6.14 -23.58 6.21
C LYS A 123 -5.37 -22.52 7.02
N TYR A 124 -5.80 -21.27 6.98
CA TYR A 124 -5.26 -20.24 7.86
C TYR A 124 -5.87 -20.33 9.25
N LEU A 125 -5.01 -20.36 10.26
CA LEU A 125 -5.40 -20.42 11.66
C LEU A 125 -5.32 -19.01 12.27
N ALA A 126 -6.42 -18.27 12.20
CA ALA A 126 -6.47 -16.91 12.73
C ALA A 126 -6.20 -16.91 14.24
N PRO A 127 -5.27 -16.05 14.75
CA PRO A 127 -4.94 -15.98 16.17
C PRO A 127 -6.17 -15.76 17.04
N GLN A 128 -6.21 -16.44 18.20
CA GLN A 128 -7.31 -16.44 19.17
C GLN A 128 -8.64 -17.05 18.67
N ILE A 129 -8.76 -17.41 17.39
CA ILE A 129 -10.01 -17.89 16.78
C ILE A 129 -9.88 -19.34 16.31
N GLY A 130 -8.84 -19.66 15.56
CA GLY A 130 -8.65 -20.96 14.90
C GLY A 130 -8.91 -20.90 13.39
N PRO A 131 -9.37 -21.97 12.75
CA PRO A 131 -9.57 -22.00 11.31
C PRO A 131 -10.46 -20.84 10.83
N ALA A 132 -9.98 -20.12 9.84
CA ALA A 132 -10.71 -19.01 9.24
C ALA A 132 -11.97 -19.51 8.51
N HIS A 133 -13.00 -18.68 8.51
CA HIS A 133 -14.28 -18.96 7.86
C HIS A 133 -15.03 -17.65 7.58
N ASP A 134 -15.99 -17.68 6.67
CA ASP A 134 -16.85 -16.54 6.39
C ASP A 134 -17.50 -15.99 7.65
N GLY A 135 -17.61 -14.67 7.72
CA GLY A 135 -18.24 -13.98 8.86
C GLY A 135 -17.32 -13.68 10.04
N LEU A 136 -16.02 -13.96 9.94
CA LEU A 136 -15.03 -13.52 10.95
C LEU A 136 -14.75 -12.01 10.92
N GLY A 137 -15.27 -11.29 9.93
CA GLY A 137 -14.96 -9.88 9.75
C GLY A 137 -13.58 -9.64 9.15
N MET A 138 -13.03 -10.64 8.47
CA MET A 138 -11.85 -10.49 7.63
C MET A 138 -12.19 -9.60 6.43
N GLU A 139 -11.30 -8.69 6.10
CA GLU A 139 -11.40 -7.91 4.86
C GLU A 139 -10.69 -8.62 3.69
N VAL A 140 -9.78 -9.56 4.00
CA VAL A 140 -9.13 -10.45 3.04
C VAL A 140 -9.57 -11.88 3.34
N ASP A 141 -10.27 -12.48 2.42
CA ASP A 141 -10.89 -13.80 2.58
C ASP A 141 -10.47 -14.80 1.47
N GLY A 142 -9.28 -14.65 0.94
CA GLY A 142 -8.72 -15.49 -0.12
C GLY A 142 -9.10 -15.04 -1.53
N VAL A 143 -8.58 -15.76 -2.52
CA VAL A 143 -8.75 -15.40 -3.93
C VAL A 143 -9.99 -16.09 -4.52
N LEU A 144 -10.84 -15.29 -5.17
CA LEU A 144 -11.94 -15.79 -5.99
C LEU A 144 -11.46 -15.93 -7.44
N PRO A 145 -11.58 -17.14 -8.06
CA PRO A 145 -11.19 -17.32 -9.44
C PRO A 145 -12.12 -16.54 -10.38
N LEU A 146 -11.54 -15.97 -11.43
CA LEU A 146 -12.32 -15.33 -12.49
C LEU A 146 -13.15 -16.33 -13.28
N PRO A 147 -14.21 -15.91 -14.01
CA PRO A 147 -14.97 -16.80 -14.85
C PRO A 147 -14.08 -17.58 -15.84
N GLY A 148 -14.11 -18.90 -15.73
CA GLY A 148 -13.30 -19.80 -16.55
C GLY A 148 -11.93 -20.16 -15.98
N GLN A 149 -11.52 -19.60 -14.85
CA GLN A 149 -10.33 -20.02 -14.12
C GLN A 149 -10.67 -21.08 -13.07
N THR A 150 -9.73 -21.98 -12.82
CA THR A 150 -9.75 -22.80 -11.60
C THR A 150 -9.18 -22.02 -10.42
N PRO A 151 -9.46 -22.43 -9.17
CA PRO A 151 -8.78 -21.85 -8.00
C PRO A 151 -7.25 -21.91 -8.11
N GLN A 152 -6.70 -22.99 -8.65
CA GLN A 152 -5.27 -23.15 -8.87
C GLN A 152 -4.72 -22.16 -9.91
N ASP A 153 -5.47 -21.87 -10.99
CA ASP A 153 -5.06 -20.88 -11.98
C ASP A 153 -4.99 -19.48 -11.38
N ALA A 154 -5.92 -19.12 -10.49
CA ALA A 154 -5.94 -17.84 -9.83
C ALA A 154 -4.73 -17.67 -8.88
N ILE A 155 -4.42 -18.69 -8.06
CA ILE A 155 -3.24 -18.67 -7.19
C ILE A 155 -1.93 -18.67 -7.99
N ARG A 156 -1.87 -19.46 -9.07
CA ARG A 156 -0.71 -19.45 -9.97
C ARG A 156 -0.46 -18.05 -10.52
N PHE A 157 -1.50 -17.38 -10.98
CA PHE A 157 -1.41 -16.03 -11.50
C PHE A 157 -0.89 -15.04 -10.43
N GLU A 158 -1.43 -15.09 -9.21
CA GLU A 158 -0.93 -14.30 -8.08
C GLU A 158 0.56 -14.53 -7.82
N MET A 159 0.98 -15.78 -7.74
CA MET A 159 2.38 -16.14 -7.49
C MET A 159 3.30 -15.69 -8.65
N GLU A 160 2.84 -15.75 -9.88
CA GLU A 160 3.61 -15.29 -11.05
C GLU A 160 3.79 -13.77 -11.04
N GLU A 161 2.76 -13.02 -10.65
CA GLU A 161 2.84 -11.57 -10.51
C GLU A 161 3.79 -11.15 -9.37
N LEU A 162 3.75 -11.83 -8.22
CA LEU A 162 4.68 -11.62 -7.11
C LEU A 162 6.13 -11.92 -7.52
N ARG A 163 6.35 -13.05 -8.21
CA ARG A 163 7.66 -13.41 -8.78
C ARG A 163 8.19 -12.31 -9.67
N ASP A 164 7.38 -11.86 -10.61
CA ASP A 164 7.79 -10.88 -11.61
C ASP A 164 8.04 -9.51 -10.98
N ALA A 165 7.20 -9.09 -10.02
CA ALA A 165 7.41 -7.85 -9.28
C ALA A 165 8.75 -7.87 -8.52
N ASN A 166 9.06 -8.97 -7.82
CA ASN A 166 10.32 -9.14 -7.11
C ASN A 166 11.52 -9.20 -8.09
N ALA A 167 11.41 -9.93 -9.20
CA ALA A 167 12.47 -10.04 -10.20
C ALA A 167 12.81 -8.70 -10.86
N GLU A 168 11.83 -7.82 -11.02
CA GLU A 168 12.00 -6.47 -11.55
C GLU A 168 12.57 -5.50 -10.51
N GLY A 169 12.69 -5.89 -9.25
CA GLY A 169 13.33 -5.14 -8.17
C GLY A 169 12.36 -4.38 -7.28
N ASN A 170 11.06 -4.57 -7.44
CA ASN A 170 10.09 -4.14 -6.44
C ASN A 170 10.21 -5.01 -5.19
N GLU A 171 9.77 -4.50 -4.06
CA GLU A 171 9.83 -5.21 -2.79
C GLU A 171 8.48 -5.88 -2.48
N ILE A 172 8.56 -7.09 -1.93
CA ILE A 172 7.41 -7.74 -1.29
C ILE A 172 7.61 -7.62 0.22
N GLY A 173 6.65 -6.98 0.90
CA GLY A 173 6.51 -6.91 2.34
C GLY A 173 5.31 -7.71 2.82
N THR A 174 5.04 -7.76 4.11
CA THR A 174 3.84 -8.42 4.65
C THR A 174 2.79 -7.42 5.12
N HIS A 175 1.53 -7.68 4.76
CA HIS A 175 0.34 -7.09 5.36
C HIS A 175 -0.36 -8.09 6.30
N PHE A 176 0.41 -9.07 6.78
CA PHE A 176 -0.04 -10.23 7.56
C PHE A 176 -1.01 -11.10 6.75
N ASN A 177 -2.17 -11.51 7.32
CA ASN A 177 -3.00 -12.52 6.63
C ASN A 177 -4.45 -12.06 6.39
N GLY A 178 -5.32 -12.15 7.40
CA GLY A 178 -6.77 -12.03 7.22
C GLY A 178 -7.34 -10.62 7.30
N HIS A 179 -6.53 -9.60 7.63
CA HIS A 179 -6.94 -8.19 7.73
C HIS A 179 -8.15 -7.98 8.66
N ILE A 180 -8.06 -8.49 9.91
CA ILE A 180 -9.13 -8.34 10.90
C ILE A 180 -8.84 -7.11 11.79
N CYS A 181 -9.54 -6.03 11.53
CA CYS A 181 -9.37 -4.75 12.23
C CYS A 181 -10.11 -4.67 13.56
N GLY A 182 -9.73 -3.70 14.40
CA GLY A 182 -10.40 -3.38 15.65
C GLY A 182 -9.67 -3.88 16.89
N GLY A 183 -10.27 -3.67 18.07
CA GLY A 183 -9.70 -4.02 19.37
C GLY A 183 -10.36 -5.24 20.04
N GLY A 184 -11.17 -5.99 19.31
CA GLY A 184 -11.84 -7.19 19.81
C GLY A 184 -10.99 -8.45 19.73
N ARG A 185 -11.47 -9.54 20.33
CA ARG A 185 -10.82 -10.84 20.24
C ARG A 185 -10.65 -11.26 18.77
N GLY A 186 -9.46 -11.68 18.39
CA GLY A 186 -9.14 -12.10 17.02
C GLY A 186 -8.78 -10.97 16.07
N SER A 187 -8.81 -9.71 16.52
CA SER A 187 -8.38 -8.57 15.73
C SER A 187 -6.98 -8.11 16.10
N VAL A 188 -6.29 -7.48 15.14
CA VAL A 188 -4.89 -7.05 15.28
C VAL A 188 -4.66 -6.08 16.44
N GLY A 189 -5.64 -5.26 16.81
CA GLY A 189 -5.54 -4.35 17.95
C GLY A 189 -5.55 -5.05 19.31
N ALA A 190 -5.96 -6.33 19.37
CA ALA A 190 -5.98 -7.15 20.58
C ALA A 190 -4.87 -8.20 20.63
N PHE A 191 -3.99 -8.27 19.63
CA PHE A 191 -2.95 -9.30 19.56
C PHE A 191 -1.89 -9.09 20.63
N THR A 192 -1.56 -10.17 21.32
CA THR A 192 -0.38 -10.32 22.18
C THR A 192 0.85 -10.69 21.34
N ALA A 193 2.04 -10.71 21.95
CA ALA A 193 3.24 -11.18 21.28
C ALA A 193 3.11 -12.62 20.75
N ALA A 194 2.40 -13.50 21.47
CA ALA A 194 2.16 -14.86 21.01
C ALA A 194 1.21 -14.91 19.80
N ASP A 195 0.22 -14.03 19.75
CA ASP A 195 -0.70 -13.92 18.60
C ASP A 195 0.05 -13.38 17.37
N TRP A 196 0.92 -12.38 17.54
CA TRP A 196 1.78 -11.87 16.46
C TRP A 196 2.78 -12.92 15.97
N GLN A 197 3.35 -13.72 16.89
CA GLN A 197 4.20 -14.85 16.51
C GLN A 197 3.44 -15.84 15.63
N GLN A 198 2.22 -16.23 16.06
CA GLN A 198 1.37 -17.13 15.27
C GLN A 198 1.02 -16.51 13.90
N GLU A 199 0.70 -15.23 13.87
CA GLU A 199 0.32 -14.52 12.63
C GLU A 199 1.46 -14.50 11.61
N ILE A 200 2.72 -14.31 12.07
CA ILE A 200 3.90 -14.35 11.22
C ILE A 200 4.21 -15.79 10.78
N ASP A 201 4.13 -16.75 11.67
CA ASP A 201 4.35 -18.19 11.34
C ASP A 201 3.34 -18.65 10.27
N GLU A 202 2.08 -18.20 10.35
CA GLU A 202 1.06 -18.48 9.34
C GLU A 202 1.39 -17.82 7.99
N PHE A 203 1.83 -16.54 8.00
CA PHE A 203 2.27 -15.86 6.78
C PHE A 203 3.45 -16.59 6.12
N ASP A 204 4.46 -16.96 6.90
CA ASP A 204 5.63 -17.71 6.43
C ASP A 204 5.19 -19.05 5.81
N SER A 205 4.29 -19.76 6.48
CA SER A 205 3.75 -21.04 6.00
C SER A 205 2.93 -20.86 4.72
N LEU A 206 2.11 -19.83 4.62
CA LEU A 206 1.31 -19.55 3.41
C LEU A 206 2.20 -19.23 2.23
N LEU A 207 3.27 -18.45 2.42
CA LEU A 207 4.19 -18.06 1.36
C LEU A 207 5.10 -19.21 0.93
N ASP A 208 5.80 -19.83 1.87
CA ASP A 208 6.84 -20.83 1.56
C ASP A 208 6.24 -22.15 1.07
N HIS A 209 5.01 -22.46 1.46
CA HIS A 209 4.30 -23.68 1.04
C HIS A 209 3.14 -23.39 0.05
N ALA A 210 3.12 -22.23 -0.60
CA ALA A 210 2.01 -21.86 -1.49
C ALA A 210 1.75 -22.91 -2.59
N ASN A 211 2.79 -23.50 -3.17
CA ASN A 211 2.64 -24.57 -4.16
C ASN A 211 1.97 -25.82 -3.58
N GLN A 212 2.40 -26.25 -2.39
CA GLN A 212 1.88 -27.44 -1.71
C GLN A 212 0.46 -27.20 -1.21
N ASN A 213 0.21 -26.04 -0.60
CA ASN A 213 -1.10 -25.66 -0.09
C ASN A 213 -2.18 -25.68 -1.17
N ASN A 214 -1.80 -25.41 -2.42
CA ASN A 214 -2.69 -25.28 -3.56
C ASN A 214 -2.55 -26.41 -4.59
N ASN A 215 -1.70 -27.41 -4.34
CA ASN A 215 -1.44 -28.54 -5.26
C ASN A 215 -1.07 -28.07 -6.66
N LEU A 216 -0.19 -27.05 -6.78
CA LEU A 216 0.20 -26.51 -8.07
C LEU A 216 1.16 -27.45 -8.80
N ASP A 217 0.79 -27.88 -10.02
CA ASP A 217 1.61 -28.67 -10.93
C ASP A 217 1.55 -28.07 -12.35
N PRO A 218 2.68 -27.66 -12.94
CA PRO A 218 3.99 -27.53 -12.32
C PRO A 218 4.03 -26.46 -11.22
N PRO A 219 4.95 -26.54 -10.25
CA PRO A 219 5.08 -25.53 -9.22
C PRO A 219 5.59 -24.18 -9.78
N VAL A 220 5.19 -23.09 -9.14
CA VAL A 220 5.71 -21.73 -9.42
C VAL A 220 6.93 -21.50 -8.56
N ASN A 221 8.05 -21.10 -9.16
CA ASN A 221 9.23 -20.66 -8.42
C ASN A 221 9.14 -19.13 -8.22
N LEU A 222 8.89 -18.69 -7.00
CA LEU A 222 8.79 -17.27 -6.65
C LEU A 222 10.14 -16.53 -6.76
N GLY A 223 11.26 -17.24 -6.61
CA GLY A 223 12.59 -16.61 -6.56
C GLY A 223 12.90 -15.89 -5.26
N PHE A 224 12.03 -15.97 -4.26
CA PHE A 224 12.20 -15.47 -2.89
C PHE A 224 11.38 -16.34 -1.93
N THR A 225 11.63 -16.18 -0.63
CA THR A 225 10.97 -16.90 0.48
C THR A 225 10.52 -15.91 1.55
N SER A 226 9.84 -16.38 2.58
CA SER A 226 9.45 -15.56 3.71
C SER A 226 10.64 -14.90 4.41
N SER A 227 11.81 -15.52 4.41
CA SER A 227 13.05 -14.94 4.96
C SER A 227 13.56 -13.70 4.20
N ASP A 228 13.09 -13.48 2.98
CA ASP A 228 13.37 -12.30 2.18
C ASP A 228 12.38 -11.15 2.47
N VAL A 229 11.29 -11.42 3.21
CA VAL A 229 10.30 -10.42 3.60
C VAL A 229 10.77 -9.74 4.88
N VAL A 230 11.24 -8.49 4.77
CA VAL A 230 11.89 -7.77 5.87
C VAL A 230 11.11 -6.55 6.37
N GLY A 231 9.94 -6.32 5.84
CA GLY A 231 9.11 -5.19 6.18
C GLY A 231 7.65 -5.52 6.39
N SER A 232 7.00 -4.79 7.28
CA SER A 232 5.59 -4.99 7.63
C SER A 232 4.78 -3.71 7.61
N ARG A 233 3.48 -3.90 7.39
CA ARG A 233 2.43 -2.93 7.69
C ARG A 233 1.24 -3.69 8.27
N THR A 234 0.77 -3.28 9.45
CA THR A 234 -0.37 -3.93 10.08
C THR A 234 -1.68 -3.56 9.39
N PRO A 235 -2.63 -4.49 9.33
CA PRO A 235 -4.00 -4.19 8.92
C PRO A 235 -4.56 -2.97 9.65
N CYS A 236 -5.25 -2.09 8.91
CA CYS A 236 -5.81 -0.84 9.44
C CYS A 236 -4.83 0.07 10.19
N LEU A 237 -3.52 -0.15 10.08
CA LEU A 237 -2.48 0.54 10.84
C LEU A 237 -2.64 0.35 12.36
N GLU A 238 -3.37 -0.68 12.78
CA GLU A 238 -3.68 -0.98 14.17
C GLU A 238 -2.71 -2.01 14.76
N GLY A 239 -2.60 -2.04 16.08
CA GLY A 239 -1.82 -3.02 16.82
C GLY A 239 -1.19 -2.48 18.08
N ASN A 240 -0.84 -3.40 19.00
CA ASN A 240 0.03 -3.06 20.12
C ASN A 240 1.49 -3.24 19.70
N PHE A 241 2.13 -2.16 19.26
CA PHE A 241 3.50 -2.19 18.76
C PHE A 241 4.54 -2.62 19.82
N ARG A 242 4.23 -2.52 21.11
CA ARG A 242 5.11 -3.05 22.17
C ARG A 242 5.14 -4.58 22.18
N GLU A 243 4.04 -5.20 21.78
CA GLU A 243 3.94 -6.65 21.61
C GLU A 243 4.52 -7.08 20.26
N LEU A 244 4.26 -6.32 19.20
CA LEU A 244 4.64 -6.65 17.82
C LEU A 244 6.16 -6.54 17.58
N TYR A 245 6.78 -5.42 17.94
CA TYR A 245 8.16 -5.13 17.53
C TYR A 245 9.22 -6.13 18.02
N PRO A 246 9.16 -6.67 19.25
CA PRO A 246 10.05 -7.75 19.66
C PRO A 246 9.93 -9.00 18.79
N VAL A 247 8.71 -9.33 18.35
CA VAL A 247 8.44 -10.47 17.48
C VAL A 247 8.99 -10.23 16.08
N LEU A 248 8.71 -9.08 15.49
CA LEU A 248 9.28 -8.69 14.18
C LEU A 248 10.81 -8.78 14.20
N ALA A 249 11.46 -8.28 15.26
CA ALA A 249 12.92 -8.32 15.40
C ALA A 249 13.46 -9.76 15.50
N GLN A 250 12.74 -10.67 16.16
CA GLN A 250 13.11 -12.09 16.26
C GLN A 250 13.01 -12.80 14.91
N HIS A 251 12.06 -12.41 14.05
CA HIS A 251 11.89 -12.92 12.69
C HIS A 251 12.80 -12.24 11.65
N GLY A 252 13.67 -11.31 12.08
CA GLY A 252 14.60 -10.65 11.17
C GLY A 252 14.02 -9.50 10.37
N PHE A 253 12.83 -9.03 10.72
CA PHE A 253 12.27 -7.81 10.12
C PHE A 253 13.15 -6.61 10.43
N ARG A 254 13.22 -5.68 9.48
CA ARG A 254 14.06 -4.49 9.56
C ARG A 254 13.28 -3.21 9.77
N TYR A 255 12.00 -3.21 9.37
CA TYR A 255 11.15 -2.03 9.48
C TYR A 255 9.66 -2.39 9.62
N ASP A 256 8.92 -1.42 10.15
CA ASP A 256 7.47 -1.38 10.18
C ASP A 256 6.96 0.00 9.72
N THR A 257 5.81 0.03 9.02
CA THR A 257 5.27 1.25 8.43
C THR A 257 3.86 1.59 8.93
N SER A 258 3.45 0.98 10.05
CA SER A 258 2.09 1.12 10.57
C SER A 258 1.85 2.42 11.39
N PRO A 259 2.79 2.94 12.20
CA PRO A 259 2.54 4.14 12.98
C PRO A 259 2.33 5.40 12.16
N THR A 260 1.50 6.30 12.68
CA THR A 260 1.15 7.58 12.04
C THR A 260 1.45 8.78 12.95
N PRO A 261 2.71 9.00 13.36
CA PRO A 261 3.09 10.15 14.17
C PRO A 261 3.13 11.45 13.34
N ASP A 262 3.29 12.58 14.03
CA ASP A 262 3.38 13.92 13.42
C ASP A 262 4.73 14.19 12.70
N THR A 263 5.54 13.17 12.42
CA THR A 263 6.83 13.31 11.73
C THR A 263 6.97 12.30 10.63
N THR A 264 7.60 12.70 9.53
CA THR A 264 7.91 11.83 8.40
C THR A 264 9.38 11.40 8.36
N TRP A 265 10.24 11.96 9.21
CA TRP A 265 11.58 11.44 9.38
C TRP A 265 11.55 10.04 10.00
N PRO A 266 12.31 9.07 9.45
CA PRO A 266 12.39 7.73 10.00
C PRO A 266 12.76 7.74 11.47
N LEU A 267 12.10 6.88 12.24
CA LEU A 267 12.31 6.71 13.66
C LEU A 267 13.04 5.39 13.92
N ARG A 268 13.94 5.36 14.88
CA ARG A 268 14.65 4.15 15.30
C ARG A 268 15.09 4.28 16.76
N GLY A 269 15.21 3.13 17.44
CA GLY A 269 15.78 3.07 18.79
C GLY A 269 14.75 2.96 19.89
N ALA A 270 15.23 2.84 21.12
CA ALA A 270 14.45 2.42 22.30
C ALA A 270 13.22 3.28 22.61
N GLN A 271 13.22 4.55 22.24
CA GLN A 271 12.07 5.44 22.46
C GLN A 271 10.90 5.12 21.55
N ASN A 272 11.16 4.53 20.37
CA ASN A 272 10.17 4.27 19.32
C ASN A 272 9.87 2.78 19.16
N THR A 273 10.89 1.93 19.25
CA THR A 273 10.80 0.50 18.94
C THR A 273 11.16 -0.41 20.11
N GLY A 274 11.29 0.14 21.33
CA GLY A 274 11.76 -0.61 22.50
C GLY A 274 13.18 -1.16 22.25
N PRO A 275 13.47 -2.39 22.70
CA PRO A 275 14.77 -3.03 22.51
C PRO A 275 15.03 -3.45 21.05
N SER A 276 14.01 -3.48 20.19
CA SER A 276 14.16 -3.78 18.78
C SER A 276 14.85 -2.64 18.05
N ASN A 277 15.70 -2.95 17.08
CA ASN A 277 16.42 -1.98 16.28
C ASN A 277 15.75 -1.77 14.91
N LEU A 278 14.44 -1.84 14.88
CA LEU A 278 13.63 -1.65 13.69
C LEU A 278 13.60 -0.18 13.27
N TRP A 279 13.54 0.05 11.97
CA TRP A 279 13.09 1.34 11.44
C TRP A 279 11.57 1.44 11.53
N VAL A 280 11.09 2.62 11.84
CA VAL A 280 9.68 3.00 11.69
C VAL A 280 9.60 4.07 10.62
N PHE A 281 8.85 3.76 9.56
CA PHE A 281 8.58 4.66 8.44
C PHE A 281 7.12 5.10 8.51
N PRO A 282 6.84 6.25 9.13
CA PRO A 282 5.47 6.64 9.44
C PRO A 282 4.72 7.16 8.22
N LEU A 283 3.46 6.76 8.06
CA LEU A 283 2.57 7.45 7.14
C LEU A 283 2.27 8.86 7.66
N ALA A 284 2.29 9.84 6.76
CA ALA A 284 2.17 11.24 7.12
C ALA A 284 0.71 11.70 7.21
N TRP A 285 0.43 12.55 8.20
CA TRP A 285 -0.72 13.44 8.17
C TRP A 285 -0.38 14.68 7.34
N VAL A 286 -1.09 14.84 6.22
CA VAL A 286 -0.84 15.91 5.26
C VAL A 286 -2.06 16.83 5.12
N PRO A 287 -1.87 18.13 4.83
CA PRO A 287 -2.99 18.99 4.50
C PRO A 287 -3.73 18.47 3.26
N PHE A 288 -5.03 18.28 3.37
CA PHE A 288 -5.87 17.87 2.25
C PHE A 288 -6.17 19.07 1.37
N TYR A 289 -5.66 19.07 0.14
CA TYR A 289 -5.71 20.21 -0.77
C TYR A 289 -7.14 20.72 -0.99
N GLY A 290 -7.32 22.03 -0.90
CA GLY A 290 -8.61 22.67 -1.14
C GLY A 290 -9.70 22.41 -0.10
N SER A 291 -9.39 21.76 1.01
CA SER A 291 -10.37 21.36 2.04
C SER A 291 -10.63 22.40 3.13
N GLY A 292 -9.97 23.56 3.07
CA GLY A 292 -10.13 24.59 4.10
C GLY A 292 -9.44 24.28 5.42
N GLY A 293 -8.40 23.41 5.42
CA GLY A 293 -7.56 23.12 6.60
C GLY A 293 -7.74 21.73 7.18
N HIS A 294 -8.50 20.86 6.53
CA HIS A 294 -8.54 19.45 6.93
C HIS A 294 -7.22 18.75 6.58
N HIS A 295 -6.87 17.74 7.35
CA HIS A 295 -5.74 16.86 7.13
C HIS A 295 -6.24 15.45 6.84
N THR A 296 -5.43 14.68 6.10
CA THR A 296 -5.66 13.28 5.81
C THR A 296 -4.35 12.50 5.97
N LEU A 297 -4.42 11.21 6.17
CA LEU A 297 -3.24 10.38 5.94
C LEU A 297 -2.88 10.42 4.45
N SER A 298 -1.60 10.28 4.17
CA SER A 298 -1.06 10.18 2.81
C SER A 298 -1.36 8.79 2.20
N MET A 299 -2.65 8.42 2.22
CA MET A 299 -3.17 7.14 1.79
C MET A 299 -4.47 7.34 0.99
N ASP A 300 -4.62 6.60 -0.09
CA ASP A 300 -5.75 6.69 -1.01
C ASP A 300 -7.10 6.47 -0.34
N TYR A 301 -7.21 5.45 0.55
CA TYR A 301 -8.43 5.18 1.31
C TYR A 301 -8.88 6.38 2.15
N ASN A 302 -7.94 7.04 2.83
CA ASN A 302 -8.27 8.19 3.67
C ASN A 302 -8.71 9.40 2.85
N ILE A 303 -8.14 9.59 1.65
CA ILE A 303 -8.59 10.60 0.70
C ILE A 303 -9.98 10.27 0.16
N CYS A 304 -10.19 9.01 -0.25
CA CYS A 304 -11.48 8.50 -0.70
C CYS A 304 -12.56 8.68 0.39
N PHE A 305 -12.22 8.37 1.64
CA PHE A 305 -13.14 8.51 2.77
C PHE A 305 -13.59 9.97 2.99
N LEU A 306 -12.70 10.94 2.79
CA LEU A 306 -13.05 12.36 2.89
C LEU A 306 -13.97 12.85 1.76
N HIS A 307 -13.99 12.18 0.62
CA HIS A 307 -14.86 12.55 -0.49
C HIS A 307 -16.31 12.13 -0.25
N ASP A 308 -16.54 10.86 0.11
CA ASP A 308 -17.90 10.34 0.26
C ASP A 308 -18.05 9.20 1.29
N GLY A 309 -17.04 8.97 2.14
CA GLY A 309 -16.95 7.81 3.02
C GLY A 309 -16.49 6.55 2.30
N CYS A 310 -15.83 6.68 1.17
CA CYS A 310 -15.33 5.62 0.29
C CYS A 310 -16.40 4.59 -0.09
N ARG A 311 -17.55 5.07 -0.58
CA ARG A 311 -18.71 4.24 -0.94
C ARG A 311 -18.52 3.62 -2.33
N THR A 312 -17.81 2.51 -2.38
CA THR A 312 -17.39 1.85 -3.63
C THR A 312 -18.54 1.39 -4.53
N ALA A 313 -19.71 1.12 -3.96
CA ALA A 313 -20.90 0.70 -4.74
C ALA A 313 -21.62 1.87 -5.43
N GLN A 314 -21.21 3.12 -5.21
CA GLN A 314 -21.88 4.29 -5.76
C GLN A 314 -21.15 4.80 -6.99
N SER A 315 -21.85 4.87 -8.12
CA SER A 315 -21.35 5.49 -9.35
C SER A 315 -21.53 6.99 -9.33
N TYR A 316 -20.54 7.72 -9.83
CA TYR A 316 -20.55 9.16 -9.94
C TYR A 316 -20.34 9.62 -11.37
N PRO A 317 -20.83 10.82 -11.76
CA PRO A 317 -20.46 11.41 -13.04
C PRO A 317 -18.93 11.60 -13.14
N THR A 318 -18.35 11.39 -14.31
CA THR A 318 -16.90 11.58 -14.56
C THR A 318 -16.38 12.94 -14.09
N SER A 319 -17.17 14.01 -14.23
CA SER A 319 -16.78 15.33 -13.73
C SER A 319 -16.63 15.42 -12.21
N VAL A 320 -17.18 14.47 -11.46
CA VAL A 320 -16.99 14.36 -9.99
C VAL A 320 -15.72 13.58 -9.72
N THR A 321 -15.56 12.41 -10.33
CA THR A 321 -14.36 11.58 -10.14
C THR A 321 -13.09 12.27 -10.64
N ASP A 322 -13.16 13.05 -11.73
CA ASP A 322 -12.05 13.89 -12.20
C ASP A 322 -11.64 14.96 -11.16
N ARG A 323 -12.61 15.60 -10.50
CA ARG A 323 -12.28 16.56 -9.42
C ARG A 323 -11.62 15.86 -8.23
N TRP A 324 -12.07 14.67 -7.86
CA TRP A 324 -11.48 13.89 -6.78
C TRP A 324 -10.07 13.43 -7.13
N ARG A 325 -9.87 12.97 -8.38
CA ARG A 325 -8.54 12.65 -8.92
C ARG A 325 -7.60 13.86 -8.81
N GLN A 326 -8.06 15.02 -9.28
CA GLN A 326 -7.24 16.22 -9.23
C GLN A 326 -6.93 16.66 -7.80
N GLN A 327 -7.90 16.57 -6.88
CA GLN A 327 -7.68 16.92 -5.47
C GLN A 327 -6.70 15.97 -4.79
N ALA A 328 -6.75 14.68 -5.08
CA ALA A 328 -5.79 13.70 -4.59
C ALA A 328 -4.39 14.00 -5.13
N LEU A 329 -4.26 14.23 -6.42
CA LEU A 329 -3.01 14.61 -7.07
C LEU A 329 -2.40 15.89 -6.48
N ASP A 330 -3.20 16.93 -6.29
CA ASP A 330 -2.73 18.19 -5.73
C ASP A 330 -2.37 18.05 -4.24
N THR A 331 -2.99 17.11 -3.51
CA THR A 331 -2.58 16.75 -2.15
C THR A 331 -1.19 16.11 -2.15
N TYR A 332 -0.92 15.15 -3.04
CA TYR A 332 0.39 14.53 -3.18
C TYR A 332 1.46 15.54 -3.62
N ARG A 333 1.14 16.43 -4.56
CA ARG A 333 2.01 17.51 -5.03
C ARG A 333 2.39 18.47 -3.91
N GLN A 334 1.42 18.90 -3.12
CA GLN A 334 1.65 19.80 -1.98
C GLN A 334 2.55 19.13 -0.93
N TYR A 335 2.33 17.86 -0.64
CA TYR A 335 3.17 17.10 0.28
C TYR A 335 4.61 17.00 -0.24
N PHE A 336 4.78 16.66 -1.52
CA PHE A 336 6.09 16.60 -2.16
C PHE A 336 6.80 17.96 -2.12
N GLU A 337 6.14 19.02 -2.55
CA GLU A 337 6.74 20.34 -2.62
C GLU A 337 7.21 20.83 -1.24
N THR A 338 6.40 20.61 -0.23
CA THR A 338 6.74 20.96 1.16
C THR A 338 8.02 20.28 1.62
N SER A 339 8.18 18.97 1.36
CA SER A 339 9.40 18.24 1.73
C SER A 339 10.57 18.57 0.82
N TYR A 340 10.35 18.64 -0.50
CA TYR A 340 11.41 18.85 -1.49
C TYR A 340 12.10 20.20 -1.36
N THR A 341 11.34 21.25 -1.05
CA THR A 341 11.89 22.59 -0.82
C THR A 341 12.25 22.87 0.64
N GLY A 342 11.70 22.08 1.56
CA GLY A 342 11.85 22.23 3.01
C GLY A 342 12.92 21.32 3.61
N ASP A 343 12.48 20.40 4.46
CA ASP A 343 13.34 19.59 5.32
C ASP A 343 13.85 18.29 4.67
N ARG A 344 13.43 17.96 3.45
CA ARG A 344 13.80 16.74 2.71
C ARG A 344 13.45 15.44 3.46
N ALA A 345 12.51 15.50 4.40
CA ALA A 345 12.01 14.30 5.01
C ALA A 345 11.46 13.34 3.93
N PRO A 346 11.68 12.03 4.05
CA PRO A 346 11.12 11.07 3.12
C PRO A 346 9.60 11.18 3.03
N ILE A 347 9.07 11.01 1.83
CA ILE A 347 7.64 11.00 1.53
C ILE A 347 7.17 9.56 1.49
N TYR A 348 6.09 9.27 2.18
CA TYR A 348 5.47 7.95 2.19
C TYR A 348 4.04 8.06 1.69
N LEU A 349 3.71 7.29 0.66
CA LEU A 349 2.36 7.20 0.10
C LEU A 349 1.87 5.76 0.23
N GLY A 350 0.77 5.59 0.96
CA GLY A 350 0.06 4.31 1.07
C GLY A 350 -1.07 4.25 0.05
N ASN A 351 -1.24 3.11 -0.58
CA ASN A 351 -2.29 2.88 -1.55
C ASN A 351 -2.77 1.43 -1.47
N HIS A 352 -3.85 1.14 -2.16
CA HIS A 352 -4.42 -0.20 -2.28
C HIS A 352 -4.50 -0.61 -3.76
N PHE A 353 -4.67 -1.90 -4.02
CA PHE A 353 -4.95 -2.41 -5.35
C PHE A 353 -6.44 -2.27 -5.67
N GLU A 354 -6.92 -1.01 -5.64
CA GLU A 354 -8.34 -0.70 -5.75
C GLU A 354 -8.60 0.36 -6.82
N MET A 355 -9.70 0.18 -7.55
CA MET A 355 -10.14 1.10 -8.58
C MET A 355 -11.32 1.98 -8.11
N TRP A 356 -11.29 2.41 -6.87
CA TRP A 356 -12.35 3.24 -6.28
C TRP A 356 -12.63 4.47 -7.14
N HIS A 357 -13.92 4.71 -7.35
CA HIS A 357 -14.41 5.85 -8.14
C HIS A 357 -13.79 5.93 -9.54
N ASP A 358 -13.86 4.80 -10.26
CA ASP A 358 -13.30 4.66 -11.63
C ASP A 358 -11.77 4.87 -11.69
N GLY A 359 -11.06 4.51 -10.63
CA GLY A 359 -9.59 4.60 -10.57
C GLY A 359 -9.05 5.99 -10.27
N ALA A 360 -9.87 6.92 -9.79
CA ALA A 360 -9.48 8.31 -9.56
C ALA A 360 -8.19 8.46 -8.74
N TYR A 361 -8.00 7.63 -7.71
CA TYR A 361 -6.82 7.70 -6.82
C TYR A 361 -5.61 6.97 -7.42
N THR A 362 -5.84 5.86 -8.11
CA THR A 362 -4.82 5.12 -8.87
C THR A 362 -4.21 5.99 -9.95
N ASP A 363 -5.05 6.69 -10.73
CA ASP A 363 -4.61 7.60 -11.77
C ASP A 363 -3.87 8.81 -11.20
N ALA A 364 -4.35 9.38 -10.08
CA ALA A 364 -3.68 10.48 -9.39
C ALA A 364 -2.27 10.09 -8.93
N LEU A 365 -2.12 8.90 -8.36
CA LEU A 365 -0.82 8.40 -7.94
C LEU A 365 0.11 8.13 -9.12
N ALA A 366 -0.38 7.52 -10.19
CA ALA A 366 0.42 7.24 -11.38
C ALA A 366 0.93 8.53 -12.03
N GLU A 367 0.08 9.56 -12.12
CA GLU A 367 0.47 10.88 -12.58
C GLU A 367 1.51 11.53 -11.66
N PHE A 368 1.32 11.45 -10.35
CA PHE A 368 2.28 11.95 -9.36
C PHE A 368 3.67 11.27 -9.50
N VAL A 369 3.70 9.94 -9.65
CA VAL A 369 4.96 9.19 -9.88
C VAL A 369 5.64 9.65 -11.15
N THR A 370 4.88 9.80 -12.25
CA THR A 370 5.37 10.28 -13.54
C THR A 370 6.06 11.63 -13.43
N GLU A 371 5.44 12.57 -12.73
CA GLU A 371 5.95 13.94 -12.58
C GLU A 371 7.13 14.05 -11.62
N THR A 372 7.19 13.16 -10.65
CA THR A 372 8.05 13.31 -9.47
C THR A 372 9.32 12.48 -9.56
N CYS A 373 9.24 11.21 -9.98
CA CYS A 373 10.38 10.29 -9.94
C CYS A 373 11.48 10.62 -10.97
N THR A 374 11.20 11.50 -11.92
CA THR A 374 12.17 12.00 -12.91
C THR A 374 12.85 13.31 -12.51
N LYS A 375 12.44 13.91 -11.38
CA LYS A 375 13.02 15.19 -10.93
C LYS A 375 14.45 15.03 -10.44
N PRO A 376 15.29 16.08 -10.54
CA PRO A 376 16.63 16.09 -9.95
C PRO A 376 16.59 15.79 -8.44
N GLU A 377 17.59 15.07 -7.96
CA GLU A 377 17.75 14.71 -6.53
C GLU A 377 16.59 13.86 -5.95
N VAL A 378 15.60 13.45 -6.76
CA VAL A 378 14.52 12.57 -6.32
C VAL A 378 14.90 11.11 -6.53
N ARG A 379 14.53 10.27 -5.57
CA ARG A 379 14.69 8.81 -5.63
C ARG A 379 13.39 8.15 -5.18
N CYS A 380 12.70 7.52 -6.12
CA CYS A 380 11.52 6.71 -5.86
C CYS A 380 11.96 5.27 -5.63
N VAL A 381 12.02 4.87 -4.37
CA VAL A 381 12.62 3.62 -3.92
C VAL A 381 11.65 2.82 -3.05
N SER A 382 11.93 1.52 -2.87
CA SER A 382 11.21 0.71 -1.90
C SER A 382 11.58 1.08 -0.45
N TYR A 383 10.77 0.64 0.51
CA TYR A 383 11.12 0.79 1.92
C TYR A 383 12.42 0.06 2.27
N ARG A 384 12.68 -1.10 1.67
CA ARG A 384 13.94 -1.84 1.85
C ARG A 384 15.14 -1.02 1.37
N ASP A 385 15.06 -0.43 0.17
CA ASP A 385 16.13 0.42 -0.36
C ASP A 385 16.41 1.61 0.58
N LEU A 386 15.35 2.21 1.15
CA LEU A 386 15.47 3.28 2.12
C LEU A 386 16.14 2.80 3.43
N ALA A 387 15.70 1.64 3.96
CA ALA A 387 16.29 1.06 5.16
C ALA A 387 17.77 0.72 4.97
N ASP A 388 18.11 0.09 3.83
CA ASP A 388 19.48 -0.24 3.45
C ASP A 388 20.37 1.00 3.41
N TRP A 389 19.90 2.06 2.79
CA TRP A 389 20.64 3.31 2.72
C TRP A 389 20.81 3.98 4.08
N LEU A 390 19.74 4.08 4.87
CA LEU A 390 19.78 4.70 6.20
C LEU A 390 20.73 3.97 7.16
N ASP A 391 20.89 2.65 7.00
CA ASP A 391 21.86 1.87 7.78
C ASP A 391 23.32 2.24 7.44
N THR A 392 23.57 2.80 6.26
CA THR A 392 24.91 3.30 5.86
C THR A 392 25.17 4.75 6.27
N VAL A 393 24.13 5.52 6.62
CA VAL A 393 24.25 6.93 6.97
C VAL A 393 24.62 7.08 8.47
N PRO A 394 25.67 7.81 8.83
CA PRO A 394 26.03 8.05 10.22
C PRO A 394 24.92 8.72 11.03
N ASP A 395 24.78 8.35 12.31
CA ASP A 395 23.78 8.93 13.22
C ASP A 395 23.84 10.46 13.28
N ALA A 396 25.06 11.02 13.32
CA ALA A 396 25.27 12.47 13.35
C ALA A 396 24.70 13.14 12.08
N GLN A 397 24.89 12.54 10.93
CA GLN A 397 24.40 13.07 9.66
C GLN A 397 22.88 12.98 9.58
N ARG A 398 22.28 11.83 9.99
CA ARG A 398 20.81 11.72 10.10
C ARG A 398 20.23 12.76 11.05
N HIS A 399 20.91 13.02 12.17
CA HIS A 399 20.51 14.06 13.12
C HIS A 399 20.56 15.45 12.48
N ALA A 400 21.65 15.79 11.82
CA ALA A 400 21.82 17.06 11.12
C ALA A 400 20.71 17.28 10.07
N TRP A 401 20.38 16.27 9.28
CA TRP A 401 19.27 16.36 8.32
C TRP A 401 17.92 16.62 9.00
N ARG A 402 17.63 15.91 10.09
CA ARG A 402 16.39 16.12 10.85
C ARG A 402 16.29 17.53 11.45
N MET A 403 17.43 18.16 11.74
CA MET A 403 17.51 19.54 12.22
C MET A 403 17.56 20.59 11.10
N GLY A 404 17.54 20.15 9.84
CA GLY A 404 17.64 21.03 8.68
C GLY A 404 19.04 21.64 8.51
N GLU A 405 20.08 21.03 9.06
CA GLU A 405 21.47 21.49 9.01
C GLU A 405 22.14 21.12 7.68
N PHE A 406 21.58 21.62 6.57
CA PHE A 406 22.09 21.46 5.21
C PHE A 406 21.67 22.66 4.35
N PRO A 407 22.31 22.89 3.17
CA PRO A 407 21.91 23.97 2.28
C PRO A 407 20.48 23.77 1.77
N HIS A 408 19.57 24.66 2.18
CA HIS A 408 18.22 24.67 1.67
C HIS A 408 18.17 25.11 0.19
N TYR A 409 17.04 24.87 -0.46
CA TYR A 409 16.82 25.33 -1.82
C TYR A 409 16.90 26.86 -1.82
N ALA A 410 17.91 27.40 -2.51
CA ALA A 410 18.19 28.85 -2.50
C ALA A 410 17.41 29.61 -3.59
N ASP A 411 16.53 28.93 -4.33
CA ASP A 411 15.76 29.55 -5.38
C ASP A 411 14.49 30.19 -4.81
N PRO A 412 14.34 31.51 -4.86
CA PRO A 412 13.12 32.19 -4.43
C PRO A 412 11.90 31.85 -5.29
N ASP A 413 12.09 31.28 -6.49
CA ASP A 413 11.06 30.79 -7.39
C ASP A 413 11.33 29.32 -7.74
N PRO A 414 10.93 28.34 -6.88
CA PRO A 414 11.01 26.93 -7.27
C PRO A 414 10.22 26.75 -8.56
N PRO A 415 10.69 25.89 -9.49
CA PRO A 415 9.97 25.64 -10.73
C PRO A 415 8.53 25.29 -10.39
N ARG A 416 7.58 26.03 -10.92
CA ARG A 416 6.16 25.78 -10.70
C ARG A 416 5.87 24.34 -11.10
N TYR A 417 5.12 23.67 -10.28
CA TYR A 417 4.76 22.28 -10.50
C TYR A 417 4.21 22.11 -11.92
N GLY A 418 4.81 21.18 -12.71
CA GLY A 418 4.45 20.98 -14.12
C GLY A 418 5.27 21.79 -15.14
N GLU A 419 6.14 22.71 -14.73
CA GLU A 419 7.07 23.36 -15.67
C GLU A 419 8.28 22.44 -15.94
N PRO A 420 8.63 22.18 -17.22
CA PRO A 420 9.78 21.35 -17.54
C PRO A 420 11.07 22.00 -17.04
N VAL A 421 11.85 21.25 -16.28
CA VAL A 421 13.20 21.69 -15.89
C VAL A 421 14.05 21.80 -17.16
N ALA A 422 14.61 22.97 -17.41
CA ALA A 422 15.46 23.20 -18.58
C ALA A 422 16.64 22.20 -18.60
N GLY A 423 16.65 21.30 -19.60
CA GLY A 423 17.67 20.29 -19.77
C GLY A 423 17.30 18.88 -19.33
N ALA A 424 16.11 18.65 -18.79
CA ALA A 424 15.63 17.29 -18.53
C ALA A 424 15.21 16.61 -19.85
N PRO A 425 15.49 15.29 -20.01
CA PRO A 425 14.95 14.56 -21.17
C PRO A 425 13.42 14.63 -21.14
N GLN A 426 12.82 14.99 -22.27
CA GLN A 426 11.36 15.02 -22.39
C GLN A 426 10.79 13.63 -22.09
N PRO A 427 9.79 13.50 -21.21
CA PRO A 427 9.13 12.23 -20.99
C PRO A 427 8.52 11.77 -22.33
N GLN A 428 8.80 10.54 -22.72
CA GLN A 428 8.06 9.92 -23.82
C GLN A 428 6.59 9.86 -23.41
N ALA A 429 5.72 10.30 -24.31
CA ALA A 429 4.28 10.22 -24.07
C ALA A 429 3.92 8.77 -23.71
N ALA A 430 3.28 8.60 -22.55
CA ALA A 430 2.77 7.30 -22.15
C ALA A 430 1.86 6.76 -23.28
N PRO A 431 1.94 5.45 -23.58
CA PRO A 431 0.98 4.86 -24.51
C PRO A 431 -0.44 5.11 -23.99
N PRO A 432 -1.41 5.34 -24.86
CA PRO A 432 -2.78 5.55 -24.43
C PRO A 432 -3.25 4.35 -23.62
N ILE A 433 -3.81 4.60 -22.45
CA ILE A 433 -4.48 3.59 -21.63
C ILE A 433 -5.50 2.90 -22.52
N PRO A 434 -5.51 1.57 -22.61
CA PRO A 434 -6.54 0.88 -23.41
C PRO A 434 -7.91 1.29 -22.88
N THR A 435 -8.69 1.92 -23.69
CA THR A 435 -10.10 2.20 -23.38
C THR A 435 -10.84 0.87 -23.33
N PRO A 436 -11.77 0.70 -22.38
CA PRO A 436 -12.48 -0.53 -22.12
C PRO A 436 -13.30 -1.03 -23.30
#